data_859f558905ef72f184b646eb94818787
#
_entry.id   859f558905ef72f184b646eb94818787
#
_cell.length_a   1.000
_cell.length_b   1.000
_cell.length_c   1.000
_cell.angle_alpha   90.00
_cell.angle_beta   90.00
_cell.angle_gamma   90.00
#
_symmetry.space_group_name_H-M   'P 1'
#
loop_
_entity.id
_entity.type
_entity.pdbx_description
1 polymer ?
#
loop_
_entity_poly.entity_id
_entity_poly.type
_entity_poly.pdbx_seq_one_letter_code
_entity_poly.pdbx_strand_id
1 'polypeptide(L)'
;MMLIATDPSTGEVVREVPAATPGEVDTTLAAAEAARSAWRDRGLDGRAEVLHAVAADLRARADELAPLMTQEMGKPISEALGEVEKAAWCAEHYAEHAAAYLATEDIASDATRSYVQHLPLGTVLGVLPWNAPFWLALRFAAPALMAGNTAVLKHDPHVPGCAEAIGDVFARALSASGAPQGVFLNLPLETADVAGVIRDRRVQAVSFTGSSRGGSAVASVAAAEIKPAVLELGGSDPCVVLADADLDAAADTIALSRIINAGQSCIAAKRIIVEDAVHDALVDRLRDRLAALKVGDPRDPATQVGPIARADLRENLHRQVTQTVQAGARLLLGGELPDGPGWFYPPTLLDDVTDDMTAACEETFGPVMAVLRARDADAALTAANATDYGLAASVWTTPERGEAMARHIAAGQVSVNGIVKTDPRLPSGGVKRSGYGRELGPHGIKEFVNVQQVWVGPRQG
;
A
#
# COMPACT_ATOMS: atom_id res chain seq x y z
N MET A 1 -14.51 -10.65 20.94
CA MET A 1 -14.99 -9.35 20.39
C MET A 1 -15.43 -9.54 18.94
N MET A 2 -16.07 -8.52 18.34
CA MET A 2 -16.52 -8.57 16.94
C MET A 2 -15.69 -7.59 16.10
N LEU A 3 -15.28 -8.00 14.93
CA LEU A 3 -14.75 -7.12 13.88
C LEU A 3 -15.97 -6.56 13.13
N ILE A 4 -16.02 -5.24 12.97
CA ILE A 4 -17.24 -4.56 12.50
C ILE A 4 -16.90 -3.72 11.27
N ALA A 5 -17.60 -4.00 10.17
CA ALA A 5 -17.63 -3.14 9.00
C ALA A 5 -18.87 -2.23 9.06
N THR A 6 -18.64 -0.98 8.71
CA THR A 6 -19.70 0.05 8.62
C THR A 6 -19.67 0.64 7.22
N ASP A 7 -20.80 0.77 6.57
CA ASP A 7 -20.90 1.46 5.28
C ASP A 7 -20.60 2.96 5.47
N PRO A 8 -19.50 3.49 4.91
CA PRO A 8 -19.12 4.88 5.09
C PRO A 8 -20.12 5.87 4.46
N SER A 9 -20.96 5.42 3.54
CA SER A 9 -21.96 6.27 2.89
C SER A 9 -23.16 6.54 3.78
N THR A 10 -23.46 5.65 4.74
CA THR A 10 -24.65 5.72 5.58
C THR A 10 -24.30 5.81 7.07
N GLY A 11 -23.16 5.26 7.49
CA GLY A 11 -22.78 5.07 8.89
C GLY A 11 -23.43 3.83 9.54
N GLU A 12 -24.09 2.97 8.76
CA GLU A 12 -24.76 1.75 9.25
C GLU A 12 -23.78 0.57 9.30
N VAL A 13 -23.91 -0.28 10.31
CA VAL A 13 -23.16 -1.54 10.40
C VAL A 13 -23.68 -2.49 9.34
N VAL A 14 -22.78 -3.02 8.50
CA VAL A 14 -23.11 -3.92 7.37
C VAL A 14 -22.58 -5.33 7.57
N ARG A 15 -21.61 -5.51 8.45
CA ARG A 15 -21.05 -6.85 8.75
C ARG A 15 -20.45 -6.89 10.15
N GLU A 16 -20.65 -8.04 10.80
CA GLU A 16 -20.00 -8.37 12.07
C GLU A 16 -19.37 -9.76 11.96
N VAL A 17 -18.09 -9.89 12.27
CA VAL A 17 -17.34 -11.15 12.23
C VAL A 17 -16.70 -11.38 13.60
N PRO A 18 -16.86 -12.57 14.21
CA PRO A 18 -16.20 -12.88 15.46
C PRO A 18 -14.67 -12.82 15.29
N ALA A 19 -13.99 -12.18 16.24
CA ALA A 19 -12.54 -12.27 16.31
C ALA A 19 -12.12 -13.69 16.72
N ALA A 20 -11.01 -14.17 16.16
CA ALA A 20 -10.48 -15.49 16.43
C ALA A 20 -10.15 -15.66 17.92
N THR A 21 -10.57 -16.78 18.47
CA THR A 21 -10.19 -17.22 19.81
C THR A 21 -8.72 -17.67 19.86
N PRO A 22 -8.09 -17.73 21.02
CA PRO A 22 -6.72 -18.26 21.16
C PRO A 22 -6.56 -19.68 20.57
N GLY A 23 -7.59 -20.52 20.66
CA GLY A 23 -7.59 -21.87 20.07
C GLY A 23 -7.62 -21.86 18.53
N GLU A 24 -8.36 -20.93 17.93
CA GLU A 24 -8.39 -20.74 16.47
C GLU A 24 -7.09 -20.13 15.96
N VAL A 25 -6.48 -19.21 16.70
CA VAL A 25 -5.12 -18.71 16.41
C VAL A 25 -4.11 -19.87 16.40
N ASP A 26 -4.12 -20.70 17.42
CA ASP A 26 -3.22 -21.87 17.52
C ASP A 26 -3.43 -22.85 16.35
N THR A 27 -4.68 -23.16 16.02
CA THR A 27 -5.05 -24.02 14.89
C THR A 27 -4.58 -23.46 13.55
N THR A 28 -4.77 -22.14 13.32
CA THR A 28 -4.35 -21.46 12.10
C THR A 28 -2.83 -21.49 11.93
N LEU A 29 -2.08 -21.18 12.99
CA LEU A 29 -0.63 -21.21 12.93
C LEU A 29 -0.06 -22.62 12.79
N ALA A 30 -0.69 -23.63 13.41
CA ALA A 30 -0.32 -25.03 13.24
C ALA A 30 -0.57 -25.51 11.79
N ALA A 31 -1.69 -25.14 11.18
CA ALA A 31 -1.99 -25.47 9.79
C ALA A 31 -0.99 -24.82 8.83
N ALA A 32 -0.63 -23.55 9.06
CA ALA A 32 0.39 -22.85 8.27
C ALA A 32 1.76 -23.49 8.39
N GLU A 33 2.17 -23.89 9.61
CA GLU A 33 3.43 -24.60 9.85
C GLU A 33 3.45 -25.97 9.17
N ALA A 34 2.39 -26.74 9.26
CA ALA A 34 2.28 -28.08 8.67
C ALA A 34 2.34 -28.06 7.13
N ALA A 35 1.85 -27.00 6.51
CA ALA A 35 1.86 -26.85 5.04
C ALA A 35 3.24 -26.51 4.45
N ARG A 36 4.21 -26.01 5.24
CA ARG A 36 5.48 -25.47 4.77
C ARG A 36 6.28 -26.41 3.87
N SER A 37 6.51 -27.65 4.30
CA SER A 37 7.35 -28.59 3.55
C SER A 37 6.71 -28.95 2.22
N ALA A 38 5.44 -29.33 2.22
CA ALA A 38 4.73 -29.69 1.01
C ALA A 38 4.63 -28.51 0.03
N TRP A 39 4.47 -27.29 0.53
CA TRP A 39 4.46 -26.09 -0.31
C TRP A 39 5.83 -25.81 -0.92
N ARG A 40 6.89 -25.85 -0.12
CA ARG A 40 8.27 -25.71 -0.60
C ARG A 40 8.60 -26.75 -1.67
N ASP A 41 8.27 -28.02 -1.41
CA ASP A 41 8.63 -29.14 -2.26
C ASP A 41 7.81 -29.18 -3.57
N ARG A 42 6.70 -28.41 -3.65
CA ARG A 42 5.91 -28.23 -4.88
C ARG A 42 6.70 -27.53 -6.00
N GLY A 43 7.79 -26.83 -5.68
CA GLY A 43 8.63 -26.11 -6.66
C GLY A 43 7.98 -24.84 -7.19
N LEU A 44 8.71 -24.10 -8.03
CA LEU A 44 8.24 -22.82 -8.58
C LEU A 44 7.03 -23.00 -9.49
N ASP A 45 7.07 -23.98 -10.41
CA ASP A 45 6.00 -24.20 -11.38
C ASP A 45 4.67 -24.56 -10.67
N GLY A 46 4.72 -25.46 -9.69
CA GLY A 46 3.52 -25.82 -8.94
C GLY A 46 2.97 -24.69 -8.06
N ARG A 47 3.83 -23.77 -7.60
CA ARG A 47 3.39 -22.55 -6.89
C ARG A 47 2.79 -21.54 -7.87
N ALA A 48 3.38 -21.38 -9.05
CA ALA A 48 2.87 -20.54 -10.13
C ALA A 48 1.46 -20.96 -10.57
N GLU A 49 1.19 -22.26 -10.68
CA GLU A 49 -0.13 -22.81 -11.00
C GLU A 49 -1.20 -22.30 -10.02
N VAL A 50 -0.91 -22.27 -8.72
CA VAL A 50 -1.83 -21.75 -7.70
C VAL A 50 -2.07 -20.25 -7.88
N LEU A 51 -1.02 -19.46 -8.13
CA LEU A 51 -1.20 -18.01 -8.31
C LEU A 51 -1.93 -17.66 -9.62
N HIS A 52 -1.76 -18.43 -10.68
CA HIS A 52 -2.60 -18.30 -11.87
C HIS A 52 -4.07 -18.62 -11.56
N ALA A 53 -4.34 -19.65 -10.75
CA ALA A 53 -5.70 -19.96 -10.32
C ALA A 53 -6.30 -18.85 -9.43
N VAL A 54 -5.51 -18.23 -8.54
CA VAL A 54 -5.90 -17.05 -7.76
C VAL A 54 -6.27 -15.88 -8.68
N ALA A 55 -5.44 -15.58 -9.67
CA ALA A 55 -5.72 -14.49 -10.62
C ALA A 55 -6.99 -14.74 -11.44
N ALA A 56 -7.19 -15.96 -11.88
CA ALA A 56 -8.39 -16.36 -12.62
C ALA A 56 -9.67 -16.26 -11.76
N ASP A 57 -9.64 -16.69 -10.49
CA ASP A 57 -10.78 -16.60 -9.58
C ASP A 57 -11.11 -15.14 -9.23
N LEU A 58 -10.09 -14.29 -9.00
CA LEU A 58 -10.27 -12.86 -8.78
C LEU A 58 -11.02 -12.20 -9.97
N ARG A 59 -10.59 -12.44 -11.20
CA ARG A 59 -11.24 -11.89 -12.39
C ARG A 59 -12.64 -12.43 -12.61
N ALA A 60 -12.82 -13.75 -12.44
CA ALA A 60 -14.13 -14.37 -12.61
C ALA A 60 -15.18 -13.86 -11.62
N ARG A 61 -14.74 -13.41 -10.45
CA ARG A 61 -15.59 -12.92 -9.36
C ARG A 61 -15.51 -11.41 -9.13
N ALA A 62 -14.95 -10.64 -10.06
CA ALA A 62 -14.74 -9.20 -9.87
C ALA A 62 -16.03 -8.46 -9.50
N ASP A 63 -17.16 -8.79 -10.13
CA ASP A 63 -18.47 -8.19 -9.87
C ASP A 63 -19.06 -8.57 -8.49
N GLU A 64 -18.58 -9.65 -7.87
CA GLU A 64 -18.91 -10.05 -6.50
C GLU A 64 -17.98 -9.40 -5.48
N LEU A 65 -16.69 -9.33 -5.79
CA LEU A 65 -15.63 -8.90 -4.87
C LEU A 65 -15.52 -7.37 -4.75
N ALA A 66 -15.65 -6.64 -5.85
CA ALA A 66 -15.51 -5.19 -5.86
C ALA A 66 -16.56 -4.48 -4.96
N PRO A 67 -17.85 -4.87 -4.94
CA PRO A 67 -18.84 -4.28 -4.04
C PRO A 67 -18.51 -4.38 -2.55
N LEU A 68 -17.73 -5.37 -2.12
CA LEU A 68 -17.30 -5.48 -0.72
C LEU A 68 -16.45 -4.28 -0.30
N MET A 69 -15.50 -3.86 -1.14
CA MET A 69 -14.69 -2.67 -0.89
C MET A 69 -15.52 -1.40 -0.86
N THR A 70 -16.46 -1.27 -1.80
CA THR A 70 -17.38 -0.13 -1.85
C THR A 70 -18.21 -0.05 -0.57
N GLN A 71 -18.72 -1.18 -0.11
CA GLN A 71 -19.57 -1.25 1.09
C GLN A 71 -18.79 -1.08 2.40
N GLU A 72 -17.60 -1.68 2.53
CA GLU A 72 -16.87 -1.70 3.81
C GLU A 72 -15.93 -0.50 4.01
N MET A 73 -15.50 0.17 2.92
CA MET A 73 -14.57 1.29 3.05
C MET A 73 -14.83 2.47 2.10
N GLY A 74 -15.95 2.44 1.34
CA GLY A 74 -16.43 3.58 0.55
C GLY A 74 -15.69 3.81 -0.78
N LYS A 75 -14.92 2.85 -1.27
CA LYS A 75 -14.23 2.97 -2.56
C LYS A 75 -15.24 3.07 -3.71
N PRO A 76 -15.10 4.04 -4.65
CA PRO A 76 -15.89 4.06 -5.87
C PRO A 76 -15.85 2.71 -6.59
N ILE A 77 -17.00 2.22 -7.05
CA ILE A 77 -17.10 0.88 -7.64
C ILE A 77 -16.18 0.68 -8.85
N SER A 78 -15.96 1.72 -9.65
CA SER A 78 -15.04 1.68 -10.78
C SER A 78 -13.59 1.46 -10.35
N GLU A 79 -13.16 2.08 -9.23
CA GLU A 79 -11.84 1.89 -8.66
C GLU A 79 -11.71 0.53 -7.97
N ALA A 80 -12.79 0.04 -7.35
CA ALA A 80 -12.83 -1.28 -6.73
C ALA A 80 -12.66 -2.41 -7.76
N LEU A 81 -13.32 -2.33 -8.91
CA LEU A 81 -13.10 -3.25 -10.04
C LEU A 81 -11.66 -3.20 -10.53
N GLY A 82 -11.09 -2.00 -10.66
CA GLY A 82 -9.68 -1.82 -11.04
C GLY A 82 -8.70 -2.40 -10.02
N GLU A 83 -9.05 -2.38 -8.72
CA GLU A 83 -8.21 -2.99 -7.68
C GLU A 83 -8.20 -4.51 -7.76
N VAL A 84 -9.35 -5.16 -8.01
CA VAL A 84 -9.42 -6.61 -8.21
C VAL A 84 -8.56 -7.04 -9.39
N GLU A 85 -8.64 -6.34 -10.53
CA GLU A 85 -7.79 -6.62 -11.70
C GLU A 85 -6.30 -6.42 -11.39
N LYS A 86 -5.95 -5.36 -10.67
CA LYS A 86 -4.57 -5.11 -10.27
C LYS A 86 -4.02 -6.19 -9.32
N ALA A 87 -4.85 -6.70 -8.42
CA ALA A 87 -4.52 -7.81 -7.54
C ALA A 87 -4.29 -9.11 -8.34
N ALA A 88 -5.14 -9.41 -9.31
CA ALA A 88 -4.98 -10.53 -10.22
C ALA A 88 -3.67 -10.42 -11.03
N TRP A 89 -3.39 -9.25 -11.60
CA TRP A 89 -2.12 -9.00 -12.30
C TRP A 89 -0.90 -9.21 -11.41
N CYS A 90 -0.96 -8.83 -10.13
CA CYS A 90 0.14 -9.07 -9.20
C CYS A 90 0.42 -10.57 -9.01
N ALA A 91 -0.63 -11.39 -8.87
CA ALA A 91 -0.48 -12.84 -8.76
C ALA A 91 0.16 -13.45 -10.01
N GLU A 92 -0.31 -13.08 -11.20
CA GLU A 92 0.27 -13.53 -12.49
C GLU A 92 1.71 -13.09 -12.65
N HIS A 93 2.02 -11.82 -12.35
CA HIS A 93 3.37 -11.32 -12.48
C HIS A 93 4.38 -12.15 -11.67
N TYR A 94 4.06 -12.48 -10.42
CA TYR A 94 4.96 -13.31 -9.63
C TYR A 94 4.98 -14.78 -10.07
N ALA A 95 3.86 -15.33 -10.54
CA ALA A 95 3.82 -16.65 -11.13
C ALA A 95 4.78 -16.77 -12.32
N GLU A 96 4.86 -15.75 -13.16
CA GLU A 96 5.67 -15.75 -14.39
C GLU A 96 7.14 -15.38 -14.14
N HIS A 97 7.45 -14.53 -13.14
CA HIS A 97 8.76 -13.92 -13.01
C HIS A 97 9.58 -14.39 -11.80
N ALA A 98 8.95 -15.03 -10.80
CA ALA A 98 9.63 -15.42 -9.57
C ALA A 98 10.84 -16.35 -9.81
N ALA A 99 10.80 -17.19 -10.83
CA ALA A 99 11.93 -18.06 -11.19
C ALA A 99 13.19 -17.25 -11.52
N ALA A 100 13.04 -16.16 -12.28
CA ALA A 100 14.14 -15.26 -12.60
C ALA A 100 14.62 -14.47 -11.35
N TYR A 101 13.71 -14.01 -10.52
CA TYR A 101 14.03 -13.22 -9.32
C TYR A 101 14.74 -14.04 -8.23
N LEU A 102 14.45 -15.33 -8.13
CA LEU A 102 15.02 -16.27 -7.15
C LEU A 102 16.10 -17.18 -7.72
N ALA A 103 16.56 -16.92 -8.95
CA ALA A 103 17.60 -17.69 -9.57
C ALA A 103 18.86 -17.74 -8.69
N THR A 104 19.53 -18.87 -8.72
CA THR A 104 20.83 -19.04 -8.06
C THR A 104 21.87 -18.13 -8.73
N GLU A 105 22.66 -17.44 -7.91
CA GLU A 105 23.71 -16.51 -8.35
C GLU A 105 25.08 -17.17 -8.14
N ASP A 106 25.72 -17.67 -9.21
CA ASP A 106 27.09 -18.19 -9.11
C ASP A 106 28.07 -17.05 -8.90
N ILE A 107 28.93 -17.16 -7.89
CA ILE A 107 29.90 -16.14 -7.49
C ILE A 107 31.30 -16.78 -7.52
N ALA A 108 32.24 -16.18 -8.25
CA ALA A 108 33.61 -16.65 -8.29
C ALA A 108 34.33 -16.45 -6.95
N SER A 109 34.96 -17.50 -6.41
CA SER A 109 35.76 -17.47 -5.19
C SER A 109 36.89 -18.51 -5.27
N ASP A 110 37.57 -18.78 -4.18
CA ASP A 110 38.56 -19.85 -4.01
C ASP A 110 37.93 -21.25 -3.82
N ALA A 111 36.61 -21.38 -3.81
CA ALA A 111 35.88 -22.64 -3.78
C ALA A 111 35.92 -23.35 -5.15
N THR A 112 35.69 -24.67 -5.15
CA THR A 112 35.39 -25.41 -6.38
C THR A 112 34.12 -24.90 -7.07
N ARG A 113 33.14 -24.51 -6.25
CA ARG A 113 31.93 -23.79 -6.65
C ARG A 113 31.43 -22.97 -5.48
N SER A 114 31.01 -21.74 -5.73
CA SER A 114 30.28 -20.95 -4.73
C SER A 114 29.11 -20.23 -5.38
N TYR A 115 28.04 -20.17 -4.64
CA TYR A 115 26.80 -19.56 -5.12
C TYR A 115 25.93 -19.07 -3.96
N VAL A 116 24.98 -18.18 -4.31
CA VAL A 116 23.91 -17.75 -3.43
C VAL A 116 22.59 -18.40 -3.92
N GLN A 117 21.83 -18.94 -2.98
CA GLN A 117 20.49 -19.43 -3.23
C GLN A 117 19.47 -18.78 -2.29
N HIS A 118 18.20 -18.76 -2.70
CA HIS A 118 17.11 -18.12 -1.99
C HIS A 118 16.18 -19.18 -1.42
N LEU A 119 16.09 -19.29 -0.10
CA LEU A 119 15.28 -20.30 0.59
C LEU A 119 14.15 -19.61 1.37
N PRO A 120 12.95 -20.22 1.46
CA PRO A 120 11.86 -19.67 2.25
C PRO A 120 12.21 -19.56 3.74
N LEU A 121 11.73 -18.52 4.41
CA LEU A 121 11.85 -18.36 5.86
C LEU A 121 10.89 -19.26 6.62
N GLY A 122 9.67 -19.44 6.12
CA GLY A 122 8.63 -20.24 6.79
C GLY A 122 7.24 -19.58 6.70
N THR A 123 6.55 -19.36 7.82
CA THR A 123 5.28 -18.63 7.81
C THR A 123 5.52 -17.14 7.98
N VAL A 124 4.95 -16.34 7.09
CA VAL A 124 5.00 -14.87 7.15
C VAL A 124 3.63 -14.33 7.56
N LEU A 125 3.62 -13.41 8.53
CA LEU A 125 2.42 -12.70 8.95
C LEU A 125 2.28 -11.39 8.17
N GLY A 126 1.19 -11.22 7.42
CA GLY A 126 0.79 -9.93 6.84
C GLY A 126 -0.20 -9.21 7.75
N VAL A 127 0.11 -7.99 8.16
CA VAL A 127 -0.78 -7.11 8.94
C VAL A 127 -1.09 -5.91 8.08
N LEU A 128 -2.30 -5.86 7.51
CA LEU A 128 -2.63 -4.98 6.40
C LEU A 128 -3.81 -4.05 6.70
N PRO A 129 -3.81 -2.81 6.16
CA PRO A 129 -4.84 -1.81 6.40
C PRO A 129 -6.03 -1.96 5.44
N TRP A 130 -7.06 -1.17 5.69
CA TRP A 130 -8.37 -1.18 5.03
C TRP A 130 -8.41 -0.51 3.64
N ASN A 131 -7.44 0.34 3.26
CA ASN A 131 -7.61 1.28 2.14
C ASN A 131 -7.49 0.68 0.73
N ALA A 132 -6.84 -0.48 0.59
CA ALA A 132 -6.77 -1.23 -0.66
C ALA A 132 -6.69 -2.75 -0.36
N PRO A 133 -7.81 -3.36 0.10
CA PRO A 133 -7.79 -4.68 0.72
C PRO A 133 -7.22 -5.78 -0.17
N PHE A 134 -7.69 -5.90 -1.39
CA PHE A 134 -7.26 -6.95 -2.32
C PHE A 134 -5.84 -6.68 -2.84
N TRP A 135 -5.57 -5.44 -3.23
CA TRP A 135 -4.25 -5.07 -3.73
C TRP A 135 -3.15 -5.34 -2.71
N LEU A 136 -3.32 -4.89 -1.47
CA LEU A 136 -2.31 -5.05 -0.42
C LEU A 136 -2.14 -6.52 -0.02
N ALA A 137 -3.21 -7.30 0.02
CA ALA A 137 -3.13 -8.72 0.31
C ALA A 137 -2.33 -9.47 -0.76
N LEU A 138 -2.56 -9.19 -2.05
CA LEU A 138 -1.84 -9.85 -3.14
C LEU A 138 -0.40 -9.32 -3.26
N ARG A 139 -0.17 -8.03 -3.01
CA ARG A 139 1.16 -7.41 -2.97
C ARG A 139 2.07 -8.07 -1.93
N PHE A 140 1.52 -8.47 -0.79
CA PHE A 140 2.19 -9.24 0.25
C PHE A 140 2.27 -10.74 -0.07
N ALA A 141 1.12 -11.36 -0.37
CA ALA A 141 1.02 -12.82 -0.45
C ALA A 141 1.70 -13.40 -1.69
N ALA A 142 1.55 -12.79 -2.87
CA ALA A 142 2.07 -13.36 -4.09
C ALA A 142 3.59 -13.56 -4.06
N PRO A 143 4.43 -12.56 -3.71
CA PRO A 143 5.87 -12.76 -3.58
C PRO A 143 6.23 -13.73 -2.43
N ALA A 144 5.56 -13.65 -1.27
CA ALA A 144 5.84 -14.52 -0.14
C ALA A 144 5.57 -15.98 -0.46
N LEU A 145 4.46 -16.29 -1.12
CA LEU A 145 4.07 -17.64 -1.54
C LEU A 145 5.00 -18.17 -2.64
N MET A 146 5.33 -17.34 -3.65
CA MET A 146 6.27 -17.76 -4.70
C MET A 146 7.67 -18.02 -4.16
N ALA A 147 8.10 -17.30 -3.14
CA ALA A 147 9.35 -17.59 -2.42
C ALA A 147 9.31 -18.94 -1.66
N GLY A 148 8.13 -19.57 -1.51
CA GLY A 148 7.95 -20.86 -0.86
C GLY A 148 7.55 -20.77 0.61
N ASN A 149 7.20 -19.58 1.10
CA ASN A 149 6.64 -19.38 2.43
C ASN A 149 5.15 -19.75 2.47
N THR A 150 4.63 -20.00 3.66
CA THR A 150 3.19 -19.92 3.94
C THR A 150 2.85 -18.52 4.46
N ALA A 151 1.62 -18.09 4.29
CA ALA A 151 1.19 -16.75 4.67
C ALA A 151 -0.05 -16.78 5.57
N VAL A 152 -0.04 -15.94 6.59
CA VAL A 152 -1.21 -15.67 7.44
C VAL A 152 -1.54 -14.20 7.29
N LEU A 153 -2.77 -13.90 6.89
CA LEU A 153 -3.28 -12.56 6.72
C LEU A 153 -4.06 -12.13 7.97
N LYS A 154 -3.61 -11.06 8.62
CA LYS A 154 -4.42 -10.26 9.56
C LYS A 154 -4.78 -8.95 8.85
N HIS A 155 -6.02 -8.88 8.38
CA HIS A 155 -6.53 -7.64 7.75
C HIS A 155 -7.06 -6.67 8.80
N ASP A 156 -7.31 -5.41 8.37
CA ASP A 156 -7.93 -4.39 9.22
C ASP A 156 -9.32 -4.86 9.68
N PRO A 157 -9.71 -4.63 10.95
CA PRO A 157 -11.01 -5.05 11.47
C PRO A 157 -12.22 -4.37 10.82
N HIS A 158 -12.01 -3.29 10.05
CA HIS A 158 -13.08 -2.56 9.34
C HIS A 158 -13.42 -3.13 7.96
N VAL A 159 -12.63 -4.09 7.45
CA VAL A 159 -12.87 -4.75 6.15
C VAL A 159 -12.90 -6.28 6.28
N PRO A 160 -13.68 -6.83 7.22
CA PRO A 160 -13.69 -8.27 7.49
C PRO A 160 -14.23 -9.09 6.33
N GLY A 161 -15.22 -8.57 5.57
CA GLY A 161 -15.76 -9.26 4.39
C GLY A 161 -14.76 -9.32 3.25
N CYS A 162 -13.98 -8.25 3.02
CA CYS A 162 -12.87 -8.31 2.07
C CYS A 162 -11.84 -9.36 2.50
N ALA A 163 -11.51 -9.43 3.80
CA ALA A 163 -10.55 -10.42 4.32
C ALA A 163 -11.03 -11.86 4.17
N GLU A 164 -12.31 -12.14 4.45
CA GLU A 164 -12.94 -13.45 4.23
C GLU A 164 -12.92 -13.83 2.75
N ALA A 165 -13.30 -12.90 1.87
CA ALA A 165 -13.32 -13.12 0.43
C ALA A 165 -11.93 -13.42 -0.15
N ILE A 166 -10.88 -12.71 0.32
CA ILE A 166 -9.48 -12.99 -0.04
C ILE A 166 -9.10 -14.42 0.41
N GLY A 167 -9.44 -14.79 1.65
CA GLY A 167 -9.21 -16.14 2.16
C GLY A 167 -9.89 -17.22 1.30
N ASP A 168 -11.14 -16.98 0.87
CA ASP A 168 -11.89 -17.90 0.01
C ASP A 168 -11.26 -18.03 -1.39
N VAL A 169 -10.82 -16.94 -2.01
CA VAL A 169 -10.11 -16.97 -3.31
C VAL A 169 -8.88 -17.89 -3.23
N PHE A 170 -8.06 -17.75 -2.18
CA PHE A 170 -6.90 -18.62 -2.00
C PHE A 170 -7.29 -20.07 -1.70
N ALA A 171 -8.30 -20.30 -0.84
CA ALA A 171 -8.76 -21.66 -0.51
C ALA A 171 -9.27 -22.41 -1.76
N ARG A 172 -10.00 -21.73 -2.62
CA ARG A 172 -10.49 -22.28 -3.91
C ARG A 172 -9.34 -22.60 -4.85
N ALA A 173 -8.40 -21.68 -5.03
CA ALA A 173 -7.23 -21.89 -5.88
C ALA A 173 -6.33 -23.04 -5.38
N LEU A 174 -6.08 -23.12 -4.08
CA LEU A 174 -5.32 -24.21 -3.46
C LEU A 174 -6.03 -25.56 -3.64
N SER A 175 -7.35 -25.59 -3.46
CA SER A 175 -8.16 -26.81 -3.67
C SER A 175 -8.12 -27.27 -5.12
N ALA A 176 -8.33 -26.35 -6.06
CA ALA A 176 -8.32 -26.65 -7.50
C ALA A 176 -6.97 -27.20 -7.98
N SER A 177 -5.88 -26.72 -7.41
CA SER A 177 -4.50 -27.14 -7.73
C SER A 177 -4.01 -28.33 -6.90
N GLY A 178 -4.83 -28.90 -6.00
CA GLY A 178 -4.41 -29.98 -5.09
C GLY A 178 -3.28 -29.57 -4.13
N ALA A 179 -3.20 -28.30 -3.77
CA ALA A 179 -2.19 -27.76 -2.85
C ALA A 179 -2.69 -27.81 -1.40
N PRO A 180 -1.78 -27.80 -0.39
CA PRO A 180 -2.18 -27.78 1.01
C PRO A 180 -2.97 -26.51 1.37
N GLN A 181 -4.10 -26.66 2.08
CA GLN A 181 -4.96 -25.53 2.46
C GLN A 181 -4.32 -24.55 3.46
N GLY A 182 -3.32 -24.99 4.23
CA GLY A 182 -2.59 -24.15 5.18
C GLY A 182 -1.58 -23.19 4.54
N VAL A 183 -1.48 -23.10 3.21
CA VAL A 183 -0.53 -22.24 2.51
C VAL A 183 -0.87 -20.75 2.67
N PHE A 184 -2.15 -20.40 2.58
CA PHE A 184 -2.65 -19.06 2.85
C PHE A 184 -3.88 -19.12 3.75
N LEU A 185 -3.86 -18.39 4.86
CA LEU A 185 -4.96 -18.39 5.83
C LEU A 185 -5.31 -16.95 6.25
N ASN A 186 -6.60 -16.62 6.23
CA ASN A 186 -7.11 -15.41 6.85
C ASN A 186 -7.29 -15.66 8.36
N LEU A 187 -6.78 -14.75 9.20
CA LEU A 187 -6.91 -14.78 10.64
C LEU A 187 -7.62 -13.51 11.12
N PRO A 188 -8.92 -13.55 11.38
CA PRO A 188 -9.70 -12.41 11.87
C PRO A 188 -9.30 -12.09 13.31
N LEU A 189 -8.29 -11.23 13.49
CA LEU A 189 -7.65 -10.95 14.76
C LEU A 189 -7.88 -9.51 15.21
N GLU A 190 -8.12 -9.30 16.48
CA GLU A 190 -8.11 -7.99 17.12
C GLU A 190 -6.70 -7.37 17.05
N THR A 191 -6.63 -6.04 16.98
CA THR A 191 -5.34 -5.35 16.92
C THR A 191 -4.50 -5.60 18.17
N ALA A 192 -5.11 -5.76 19.33
CA ALA A 192 -4.42 -6.02 20.60
C ALA A 192 -3.69 -7.37 20.61
N ASP A 193 -4.17 -8.36 19.86
CA ASP A 193 -3.64 -9.72 19.87
C ASP A 193 -2.49 -9.95 18.88
N VAL A 194 -2.26 -8.99 17.95
CA VAL A 194 -1.22 -9.08 16.92
C VAL A 194 0.17 -9.34 17.50
N ALA A 195 0.50 -8.69 18.63
CA ALA A 195 1.78 -8.88 19.30
C ALA A 195 2.01 -10.33 19.76
N GLY A 196 0.95 -11.02 20.19
CA GLY A 196 0.99 -12.43 20.57
C GLY A 196 1.32 -13.33 19.38
N VAL A 197 0.71 -13.08 18.24
CA VAL A 197 0.98 -13.83 16.99
C VAL A 197 2.39 -13.57 16.47
N ILE A 198 2.90 -12.32 16.54
CA ILE A 198 4.29 -12.02 16.16
C ILE A 198 5.29 -12.79 17.05
N ARG A 199 5.02 -12.93 18.34
CA ARG A 199 5.89 -13.69 19.27
C ARG A 199 5.86 -15.19 19.07
N ASP A 200 4.82 -15.73 18.40
CA ASP A 200 4.74 -17.17 18.18
C ASP A 200 5.93 -17.65 17.33
N ARG A 201 6.60 -18.74 17.79
CA ARG A 201 7.78 -19.30 17.12
C ARG A 201 7.51 -19.79 15.70
N ARG A 202 6.25 -20.06 15.34
CA ARG A 202 5.83 -20.50 14.01
C ARG A 202 5.83 -19.36 13.00
N VAL A 203 5.69 -18.10 13.41
CA VAL A 203 5.81 -16.92 12.58
C VAL A 203 7.30 -16.56 12.44
N GLN A 204 7.79 -16.45 11.22
CA GLN A 204 9.21 -16.23 10.93
C GLN A 204 9.53 -14.81 10.45
N ALA A 205 8.57 -14.11 9.90
CA ALA A 205 8.71 -12.74 9.43
C ALA A 205 7.36 -12.01 9.46
N VAL A 206 7.40 -10.67 9.38
CA VAL A 206 6.20 -9.82 9.38
C VAL A 206 6.26 -8.85 8.21
N SER A 207 5.16 -8.71 7.47
CA SER A 207 4.92 -7.58 6.58
C SER A 207 3.82 -6.71 7.19
N PHE A 208 4.09 -5.43 7.32
CA PHE A 208 3.13 -4.47 7.87
C PHE A 208 2.96 -3.30 6.90
N THR A 209 1.71 -3.01 6.55
CA THR A 209 1.32 -1.76 5.90
C THR A 209 0.36 -1.00 6.80
N GLY A 210 0.58 0.30 7.02
CA GLY A 210 -0.31 1.10 7.86
C GLY A 210 0.31 2.39 8.38
N SER A 211 -0.18 2.86 9.54
CA SER A 211 0.32 4.10 10.16
C SER A 211 1.72 3.93 10.77
N SER A 212 2.49 5.00 10.85
CA SER A 212 3.81 5.01 11.51
C SER A 212 3.75 4.53 12.97
N ARG A 213 2.66 4.82 13.70
CA ARG A 213 2.44 4.32 15.06
C ARG A 213 2.29 2.80 15.08
N GLY A 214 1.47 2.25 14.19
CA GLY A 214 1.28 0.80 14.06
C GLY A 214 2.57 0.09 13.63
N GLY A 215 3.29 0.65 12.65
CA GLY A 215 4.57 0.14 12.19
C GLY A 215 5.62 0.09 13.29
N SER A 216 5.75 1.15 14.09
CA SER A 216 6.66 1.18 15.25
C SER A 216 6.31 0.10 16.29
N ALA A 217 5.02 -0.11 16.57
CA ALA A 217 4.58 -1.14 17.51
C ALA A 217 4.91 -2.55 16.99
N VAL A 218 4.58 -2.85 15.72
CA VAL A 218 4.86 -4.16 15.09
C VAL A 218 6.37 -4.41 15.01
N ALA A 219 7.14 -3.44 14.54
CA ALA A 219 8.60 -3.55 14.41
C ALA A 219 9.28 -3.79 15.75
N SER A 220 8.83 -3.11 16.82
CA SER A 220 9.38 -3.30 18.16
C SER A 220 9.20 -4.74 18.65
N VAL A 221 8.03 -5.32 18.41
CA VAL A 221 7.76 -6.73 18.79
C VAL A 221 8.58 -7.68 17.92
N ALA A 222 8.62 -7.48 16.60
CA ALA A 222 9.38 -8.32 15.69
C ALA A 222 10.88 -8.30 16.02
N ALA A 223 11.44 -7.11 16.28
CA ALA A 223 12.86 -6.94 16.67
C ALA A 223 13.18 -7.62 17.99
N ALA A 224 12.30 -7.58 18.99
CA ALA A 224 12.47 -8.27 20.25
C ALA A 224 12.55 -9.80 20.07
N GLU A 225 11.89 -10.35 19.05
CA GLU A 225 11.91 -11.76 18.67
C GLU A 225 12.95 -12.10 17.59
N ILE A 226 13.80 -11.13 17.18
CA ILE A 226 14.81 -11.25 16.12
C ILE A 226 14.19 -11.70 14.78
N LYS A 227 12.99 -11.23 14.47
CA LYS A 227 12.27 -11.55 13.23
C LYS A 227 12.39 -10.41 12.23
N PRO A 228 12.70 -10.68 10.95
CA PRO A 228 12.69 -9.66 9.91
C PRO A 228 11.29 -9.08 9.73
N ALA A 229 11.24 -7.79 9.41
CA ALA A 229 10.00 -7.08 9.14
C ALA A 229 10.16 -6.17 7.93
N VAL A 230 9.12 -6.11 7.10
CA VAL A 230 8.95 -5.09 6.04
C VAL A 230 7.88 -4.12 6.51
N LEU A 231 8.17 -2.83 6.44
CA LEU A 231 7.27 -1.76 6.88
C LEU A 231 6.97 -0.81 5.72
N GLU A 232 5.70 -0.75 5.33
CA GLU A 232 5.15 0.21 4.38
C GLU A 232 4.21 1.16 5.15
N LEU A 233 4.63 2.41 5.34
CA LEU A 233 3.95 3.33 6.23
C LEU A 233 3.42 4.56 5.48
N GLY A 234 2.96 5.56 6.23
CA GLY A 234 2.42 6.79 5.67
C GLY A 234 3.45 7.62 4.88
N GLY A 235 2.95 8.56 4.12
CA GLY A 235 3.75 9.50 3.34
C GLY A 235 3.07 10.88 3.27
N SER A 236 3.87 11.93 3.23
CA SER A 236 3.45 13.29 2.88
C SER A 236 4.11 13.68 1.57
N ASP A 237 3.69 12.98 0.50
CA ASP A 237 4.41 12.94 -0.77
C ASP A 237 4.41 14.30 -1.46
N PRO A 238 5.61 14.84 -1.82
CA PRO A 238 5.72 16.06 -2.59
C PRO A 238 5.45 15.80 -4.07
N CYS A 239 4.75 16.74 -4.67
CA CYS A 239 4.62 16.89 -6.11
C CYS A 239 5.25 18.23 -6.49
N VAL A 240 6.43 18.22 -7.09
CA VAL A 240 7.18 19.41 -7.49
C VAL A 240 6.78 19.81 -8.91
N VAL A 241 6.40 21.08 -9.11
CA VAL A 241 6.05 21.61 -10.43
C VAL A 241 6.93 22.82 -10.73
N LEU A 242 7.80 22.70 -11.73
CA LEU A 242 8.75 23.75 -12.12
C LEU A 242 8.20 24.62 -13.26
N ALA A 243 8.85 25.75 -13.51
CA ALA A 243 8.39 26.76 -14.45
C ALA A 243 8.26 26.28 -15.91
N ASP A 244 8.98 25.23 -16.28
CA ASP A 244 9.00 24.62 -17.61
C ASP A 244 8.07 23.39 -17.75
N ALA A 245 7.20 23.13 -16.75
CA ALA A 245 6.26 22.03 -16.75
C ALA A 245 5.10 22.26 -17.73
N ASP A 246 4.55 21.16 -18.28
CA ASP A 246 3.22 21.18 -18.89
C ASP A 246 2.15 21.27 -17.79
N LEU A 247 1.61 22.46 -17.57
CA LEU A 247 0.70 22.74 -16.47
C LEU A 247 -0.67 22.06 -16.62
N ASP A 248 -1.13 21.82 -17.85
CA ASP A 248 -2.42 21.15 -18.05
C ASP A 248 -2.29 19.65 -17.74
N ALA A 249 -1.26 18.99 -18.26
CA ALA A 249 -0.96 17.59 -17.94
C ALA A 249 -0.65 17.40 -16.45
N ALA A 250 0.08 18.35 -15.84
CA ALA A 250 0.37 18.34 -14.40
C ALA A 250 -0.92 18.46 -13.59
N ALA A 251 -1.79 19.43 -13.88
CA ALA A 251 -3.03 19.65 -13.15
C ALA A 251 -3.98 18.45 -13.23
N ASP A 252 -4.15 17.85 -14.42
CA ASP A 252 -4.99 16.67 -14.62
C ASP A 252 -4.49 15.48 -13.80
N THR A 253 -3.18 15.23 -13.84
CA THR A 253 -2.57 14.10 -13.14
C THR A 253 -2.53 14.31 -11.61
N ILE A 254 -2.23 15.52 -11.16
CA ILE A 254 -2.19 15.86 -9.72
C ILE A 254 -3.59 15.76 -9.12
N ALA A 255 -4.60 16.31 -9.81
CA ALA A 255 -5.99 16.20 -9.37
C ALA A 255 -6.41 14.72 -9.26
N LEU A 256 -6.14 13.91 -10.29
CA LEU A 256 -6.41 12.47 -10.25
C LEU A 256 -5.65 11.78 -9.10
N SER A 257 -4.36 12.02 -8.95
CA SER A 257 -3.54 11.43 -7.87
C SER A 257 -4.10 11.74 -6.49
N ARG A 258 -4.67 12.95 -6.30
CA ARG A 258 -5.20 13.35 -4.99
C ARG A 258 -6.53 12.71 -4.65
N ILE A 259 -7.34 12.33 -5.62
CA ILE A 259 -8.72 11.88 -5.40
C ILE A 259 -8.91 10.37 -5.47
N ILE A 260 -7.97 9.61 -6.02
CA ILE A 260 -8.05 8.15 -6.03
C ILE A 260 -8.32 7.66 -4.61
N ASN A 261 -9.37 6.82 -4.48
CA ASN A 261 -9.85 6.32 -3.21
C ASN A 261 -10.24 7.44 -2.21
N ALA A 262 -10.84 8.51 -2.70
CA ALA A 262 -11.11 9.74 -1.93
C ALA A 262 -9.83 10.31 -1.27
N GLY A 263 -8.68 10.15 -1.89
CA GLY A 263 -7.39 10.60 -1.38
C GLY A 263 -6.81 9.73 -0.25
N GLN A 264 -7.41 8.59 0.05
CA GLN A 264 -6.98 7.66 1.09
C GLN A 264 -5.90 6.70 0.57
N SER A 265 -4.83 7.28 0.05
CA SER A 265 -3.66 6.59 -0.49
C SER A 265 -2.37 7.16 0.11
N CYS A 266 -1.48 6.26 0.52
CA CYS A 266 -0.17 6.66 1.06
C CYS A 266 0.68 7.40 0.03
N ILE A 267 0.55 7.05 -1.27
CA ILE A 267 1.29 7.64 -2.40
C ILE A 267 0.52 8.74 -3.15
N ALA A 268 -0.60 9.25 -2.61
CA ALA A 268 -1.30 10.37 -3.21
C ALA A 268 -0.46 11.67 -3.12
N ALA A 269 -0.55 12.53 -4.13
CA ALA A 269 0.08 13.85 -4.11
C ALA A 269 -0.55 14.72 -3.01
N LYS A 270 0.19 14.97 -1.93
CA LYS A 270 -0.31 15.68 -0.74
C LYS A 270 0.18 17.12 -0.67
N ARG A 271 1.48 17.34 -0.88
CA ARG A 271 2.12 18.65 -0.90
C ARG A 271 2.48 19.03 -2.34
N ILE A 272 1.80 20.00 -2.90
CA ILE A 272 2.05 20.48 -4.27
C ILE A 272 2.99 21.66 -4.15
N ILE A 273 4.27 21.48 -4.49
CA ILE A 273 5.33 22.47 -4.35
C ILE A 273 5.56 23.09 -5.72
N VAL A 274 5.20 24.36 -5.87
CA VAL A 274 5.11 25.02 -7.17
C VAL A 274 6.10 26.16 -7.27
N GLU A 275 6.89 26.20 -8.35
CA GLU A 275 7.77 27.31 -8.62
C GLU A 275 6.95 28.61 -8.87
N ASP A 276 7.40 29.70 -8.32
CA ASP A 276 6.69 30.99 -8.24
C ASP A 276 6.16 31.47 -9.59
N ALA A 277 6.93 31.28 -10.65
CA ALA A 277 6.61 31.71 -12.00
C ALA A 277 5.32 31.08 -12.58
N VAL A 278 4.92 29.90 -12.08
CA VAL A 278 3.76 29.15 -12.60
C VAL A 278 2.72 28.84 -11.52
N HIS A 279 2.94 29.30 -10.30
CA HIS A 279 2.11 28.99 -9.15
C HIS A 279 0.64 29.33 -9.37
N ASP A 280 0.31 30.60 -9.64
CA ASP A 280 -1.09 31.04 -9.75
C ASP A 280 -1.80 30.34 -10.91
N ALA A 281 -1.08 30.15 -12.03
CA ALA A 281 -1.61 29.46 -13.19
C ALA A 281 -1.92 27.97 -12.93
N LEU A 282 -1.11 27.29 -12.10
CA LEU A 282 -1.38 25.90 -11.69
C LEU A 282 -2.51 25.83 -10.68
N VAL A 283 -2.52 26.71 -9.67
CA VAL A 283 -3.57 26.76 -8.62
C VAL A 283 -4.95 26.95 -9.25
N ASP A 284 -5.11 27.86 -10.21
CA ASP A 284 -6.38 28.05 -10.93
C ASP A 284 -6.82 26.75 -11.63
N ARG A 285 -5.90 26.08 -12.33
CA ARG A 285 -6.20 24.80 -12.99
C ARG A 285 -6.61 23.71 -12.01
N LEU A 286 -5.89 23.57 -10.91
CA LEU A 286 -6.21 22.58 -9.87
C LEU A 286 -7.58 22.85 -9.26
N ARG A 287 -7.89 24.12 -8.94
CA ARG A 287 -9.19 24.51 -8.42
C ARG A 287 -10.31 24.09 -9.38
N ASP A 288 -10.16 24.39 -10.68
CA ASP A 288 -11.17 24.10 -11.69
C ASP A 288 -11.38 22.58 -11.87
N ARG A 289 -10.28 21.76 -11.85
CA ARG A 289 -10.37 20.28 -11.91
C ARG A 289 -11.07 19.71 -10.68
N LEU A 290 -10.70 20.18 -9.50
CA LEU A 290 -11.30 19.69 -8.25
C LEU A 290 -12.77 20.09 -8.12
N ALA A 291 -13.14 21.29 -8.55
CA ALA A 291 -14.53 21.76 -8.52
C ALA A 291 -15.46 21.01 -9.49
N ALA A 292 -14.91 20.41 -10.55
CA ALA A 292 -15.67 19.63 -11.53
C ALA A 292 -15.93 18.18 -11.10
N LEU A 293 -15.34 17.72 -9.98
CA LEU A 293 -15.45 16.33 -9.54
C LEU A 293 -16.83 16.00 -8.96
N LYS A 294 -17.34 14.82 -9.32
CA LYS A 294 -18.57 14.29 -8.76
C LYS A 294 -18.29 13.55 -7.44
N VAL A 295 -18.69 14.17 -6.34
CA VAL A 295 -18.74 13.55 -5.01
C VAL A 295 -20.10 12.88 -4.82
N GLY A 296 -20.16 11.65 -4.33
CA GLY A 296 -21.44 10.98 -4.14
C GLY A 296 -21.38 9.53 -3.72
N ASP A 297 -22.48 8.82 -3.91
CA ASP A 297 -22.59 7.40 -3.61
C ASP A 297 -21.52 6.60 -4.36
N PRO A 298 -20.65 5.86 -3.65
CA PRO A 298 -19.57 5.10 -4.28
C PRO A 298 -20.08 3.92 -5.14
N ARG A 299 -21.36 3.55 -5.01
CA ARG A 299 -22.01 2.53 -5.86
C ARG A 299 -22.38 3.05 -7.25
N ASP A 300 -22.50 4.37 -7.42
CA ASP A 300 -22.74 4.98 -8.74
C ASP A 300 -21.45 4.98 -9.55
N PRO A 301 -21.40 4.33 -10.72
CA PRO A 301 -20.19 4.30 -11.57
C PRO A 301 -19.69 5.68 -12.02
N ALA A 302 -20.54 6.70 -11.95
CA ALA A 302 -20.15 8.07 -12.28
C ALA A 302 -19.51 8.83 -11.10
N THR A 303 -19.52 8.28 -9.89
CA THR A 303 -18.90 8.90 -8.73
C THR A 303 -17.37 8.81 -8.83
N GLN A 304 -16.73 9.96 -8.65
CA GLN A 304 -15.27 10.08 -8.68
C GLN A 304 -14.66 10.18 -7.27
N VAL A 305 -15.42 10.70 -6.31
CA VAL A 305 -14.97 10.82 -4.91
C VAL A 305 -16.05 10.24 -4.01
N GLY A 306 -15.74 9.12 -3.37
CA GLY A 306 -16.57 8.48 -2.36
C GLY A 306 -16.38 9.08 -0.96
N PRO A 307 -16.98 8.48 0.07
CA PRO A 307 -16.80 8.89 1.47
C PRO A 307 -15.40 8.54 2.00
N ILE A 308 -15.02 9.16 3.11
CA ILE A 308 -13.91 8.72 3.96
C ILE A 308 -14.34 7.45 4.70
N ALA A 309 -13.46 6.47 4.79
CA ALA A 309 -13.81 5.14 5.28
C ALA A 309 -14.31 5.10 6.74
N ARG A 310 -13.93 6.09 7.57
CA ARG A 310 -14.28 6.12 8.99
C ARG A 310 -14.53 7.54 9.48
N ALA A 311 -15.41 7.69 10.46
CA ALA A 311 -15.74 8.96 11.08
C ALA A 311 -14.51 9.67 11.71
N ASP A 312 -13.72 8.92 12.49
CA ASP A 312 -12.53 9.46 13.16
C ASP A 312 -11.47 9.98 12.19
N LEU A 313 -11.34 9.35 11.02
CA LEU A 313 -10.44 9.79 9.96
C LEU A 313 -10.94 11.09 9.30
N ARG A 314 -12.26 11.19 9.06
CA ARG A 314 -12.88 12.41 8.54
C ARG A 314 -12.72 13.58 9.51
N GLU A 315 -12.97 13.34 10.80
CA GLU A 315 -12.81 14.34 11.85
C GLU A 315 -11.35 14.81 11.97
N ASN A 316 -10.39 13.88 11.93
CA ASN A 316 -8.97 14.23 11.94
C ASN A 316 -8.57 15.03 10.70
N LEU A 317 -9.06 14.65 9.51
CA LEU A 317 -8.80 15.40 8.29
C LEU A 317 -9.34 16.83 8.36
N HIS A 318 -10.57 16.99 8.88
CA HIS A 318 -11.17 18.31 9.07
C HIS A 318 -10.40 19.16 10.11
N ARG A 319 -9.91 18.55 11.18
CA ARG A 319 -9.01 19.20 12.14
C ARG A 319 -7.75 19.71 11.44
N GLN A 320 -7.12 18.89 10.60
CA GLN A 320 -5.91 19.27 9.85
C GLN A 320 -6.15 20.46 8.94
N VAL A 321 -7.26 20.47 8.19
CA VAL A 321 -7.65 21.59 7.32
C VAL A 321 -7.90 22.86 8.15
N THR A 322 -8.70 22.75 9.21
CA THR A 322 -9.05 23.88 10.06
C THR A 322 -7.81 24.52 10.70
N GLN A 323 -6.91 23.72 11.24
CA GLN A 323 -5.67 24.21 11.85
C GLN A 323 -4.76 24.88 10.83
N THR A 324 -4.68 24.34 9.60
CA THR A 324 -3.88 24.93 8.53
C THR A 324 -4.42 26.29 8.10
N VAL A 325 -5.74 26.43 7.97
CA VAL A 325 -6.39 27.72 7.69
C VAL A 325 -6.19 28.72 8.82
N GLN A 326 -6.33 28.27 10.09
CA GLN A 326 -6.08 29.13 11.26
C GLN A 326 -4.62 29.59 11.37
N ALA A 327 -3.68 28.80 10.85
CA ALA A 327 -2.26 29.18 10.74
C ALA A 327 -1.97 30.16 9.60
N GLY A 328 -2.93 30.48 8.74
CA GLY A 328 -2.84 31.51 7.72
C GLY A 328 -2.91 31.04 6.27
N ALA A 329 -3.07 29.74 6.01
CA ALA A 329 -3.30 29.23 4.67
C ALA A 329 -4.65 29.71 4.11
N ARG A 330 -4.71 29.90 2.79
CA ARG A 330 -5.94 30.28 2.09
C ARG A 330 -6.73 29.05 1.70
N LEU A 331 -7.99 28.96 2.12
CA LEU A 331 -8.92 27.96 1.64
C LEU A 331 -9.54 28.43 0.29
N LEU A 332 -9.23 27.75 -0.80
CA LEU A 332 -9.70 28.11 -2.14
C LEU A 332 -10.91 27.28 -2.60
N LEU A 333 -11.07 26.05 -2.04
CA LEU A 333 -12.15 25.14 -2.38
C LEU A 333 -12.38 24.17 -1.20
N GLY A 334 -13.64 23.77 -0.99
CA GLY A 334 -14.00 22.72 -0.02
C GLY A 334 -13.80 23.15 1.44
N GLY A 335 -13.29 22.24 2.28
CA GLY A 335 -12.90 22.50 3.67
C GLY A 335 -14.04 22.46 4.68
N GLU A 336 -15.29 22.34 4.27
CA GLU A 336 -16.44 22.27 5.14
C GLU A 336 -17.01 20.85 5.20
N LEU A 337 -17.50 20.47 6.38
CA LEU A 337 -18.20 19.18 6.52
C LEU A 337 -19.57 19.28 5.88
N PRO A 338 -19.91 18.39 4.92
CA PRO A 338 -21.24 18.37 4.34
C PRO A 338 -22.28 17.87 5.36
N ASP A 339 -23.50 18.38 5.26
CA ASP A 339 -24.64 17.86 5.99
C ASP A 339 -25.08 16.49 5.43
N GLY A 340 -25.71 15.68 6.28
CA GLY A 340 -26.28 14.40 5.87
C GLY A 340 -25.55 13.16 6.43
N PRO A 341 -26.02 11.97 6.06
CA PRO A 341 -25.42 10.72 6.52
C PRO A 341 -24.07 10.44 5.86
N GLY A 342 -23.32 9.52 6.47
CA GLY A 342 -22.03 9.07 5.96
C GLY A 342 -20.89 10.02 6.27
N TRP A 343 -19.72 9.63 5.81
CA TRP A 343 -18.46 10.32 6.18
C TRP A 343 -17.82 11.01 4.97
N PHE A 344 -18.62 11.69 4.18
CA PHE A 344 -18.14 12.45 3.02
C PHE A 344 -17.26 13.62 3.43
N TYR A 345 -16.28 13.92 2.58
CA TYR A 345 -15.44 15.10 2.68
C TYR A 345 -15.20 15.68 1.27
N PRO A 346 -15.40 16.99 1.05
CA PRO A 346 -15.25 17.57 -0.29
C PRO A 346 -13.79 17.64 -0.72
N PRO A 347 -13.49 17.56 -2.03
CA PRO A 347 -12.20 17.96 -2.55
C PRO A 347 -11.84 19.36 -2.04
N THR A 348 -10.66 19.45 -1.41
CA THR A 348 -10.26 20.67 -0.70
C THR A 348 -8.90 21.15 -1.21
N LEU A 349 -8.81 22.46 -1.49
CA LEU A 349 -7.58 23.11 -1.95
C LEU A 349 -7.17 24.19 -0.96
N LEU A 350 -5.99 24.00 -0.36
CA LEU A 350 -5.33 24.96 0.51
C LEU A 350 -4.14 25.57 -0.23
N ASP A 351 -4.05 26.91 -0.24
CA ASP A 351 -2.96 27.65 -0.86
C ASP A 351 -2.19 28.46 0.20
N ASP A 352 -1.02 28.96 -0.20
CA ASP A 352 -0.08 29.66 0.70
C ASP A 352 0.27 28.84 1.97
N VAL A 353 0.36 27.52 1.82
CA VAL A 353 0.76 26.62 2.91
C VAL A 353 2.28 26.70 3.10
N THR A 354 2.71 26.85 4.35
CA THR A 354 4.13 26.83 4.73
C THR A 354 4.54 25.48 5.35
N ASP A 355 5.83 25.19 5.37
CA ASP A 355 6.37 23.89 5.82
C ASP A 355 6.05 23.55 7.29
N ASP A 356 5.71 24.53 8.13
CA ASP A 356 5.36 24.38 9.55
C ASP A 356 3.85 24.21 9.80
N MET A 357 3.03 24.38 8.76
CA MET A 357 1.57 24.20 8.89
C MET A 357 1.16 22.73 8.94
N THR A 358 0.05 22.45 9.60
CA THR A 358 -0.42 21.07 9.86
C THR A 358 -0.53 20.22 8.61
N ALA A 359 -1.09 20.75 7.52
CA ALA A 359 -1.24 19.98 6.25
C ALA A 359 0.09 19.71 5.52
N ALA A 360 1.17 20.44 5.86
CA ALA A 360 2.51 20.15 5.35
C ALA A 360 3.27 19.14 6.23
N CYS A 361 3.07 19.22 7.56
CA CYS A 361 3.78 18.39 8.54
C CYS A 361 3.16 17.00 8.74
N GLU A 362 1.82 16.90 8.74
CA GLU A 362 1.09 15.67 8.95
C GLU A 362 0.65 15.06 7.61
N GLU A 363 0.47 13.73 7.57
CA GLU A 363 -0.16 13.07 6.45
C GLU A 363 -1.65 13.40 6.36
N THR A 364 -2.08 14.10 5.31
CA THR A 364 -3.49 14.31 5.00
C THR A 364 -4.06 13.11 4.24
N PHE A 365 -4.81 12.25 4.93
CA PHE A 365 -5.34 11.00 4.34
C PHE A 365 -6.79 11.15 3.89
N GLY A 366 -6.97 11.96 2.83
CA GLY A 366 -8.27 12.35 2.26
C GLY A 366 -8.09 13.34 1.11
N PRO A 367 -9.16 13.82 0.46
CA PRO A 367 -9.10 14.62 -0.77
C PRO A 367 -8.68 16.09 -0.51
N VAL A 368 -7.56 16.30 0.18
CA VAL A 368 -7.03 17.62 0.55
C VAL A 368 -5.68 17.85 -0.09
N MET A 369 -5.54 18.91 -0.86
CA MET A 369 -4.27 19.40 -1.43
C MET A 369 -3.75 20.57 -0.62
N ALA A 370 -2.46 20.53 -0.29
CA ALA A 370 -1.71 21.65 0.29
C ALA A 370 -0.73 22.19 -0.77
N VAL A 371 -0.92 23.43 -1.22
CA VAL A 371 -0.03 24.07 -2.19
C VAL A 371 0.96 24.96 -1.48
N LEU A 372 2.25 24.71 -1.75
CA LEU A 372 3.39 25.45 -1.23
C LEU A 372 4.09 26.19 -2.36
N ARG A 373 4.44 27.43 -2.16
CA ARG A 373 5.15 28.26 -3.11
C ARG A 373 6.66 28.12 -2.95
N ALA A 374 7.39 27.91 -4.03
CA ALA A 374 8.84 27.85 -4.03
C ALA A 374 9.40 28.92 -4.99
N ARG A 375 10.38 29.71 -4.54
CA ARG A 375 10.95 30.80 -5.38
C ARG A 375 11.67 30.29 -6.65
N ASP A 376 12.23 29.09 -6.57
CA ASP A 376 13.02 28.44 -7.63
C ASP A 376 13.10 26.93 -7.40
N ALA A 377 13.71 26.19 -8.32
CA ALA A 377 13.84 24.74 -8.27
C ALA A 377 14.63 24.22 -7.04
N ASP A 378 15.63 24.97 -6.57
CA ASP A 378 16.43 24.58 -5.41
C ASP A 378 15.61 24.70 -4.12
N ALA A 379 14.80 25.75 -4.01
CA ALA A 379 13.84 25.91 -2.93
C ALA A 379 12.77 24.83 -2.99
N ALA A 380 12.28 24.47 -4.19
CA ALA A 380 11.31 23.39 -4.36
C ALA A 380 11.87 22.03 -3.93
N LEU A 381 13.11 21.72 -4.29
CA LEU A 381 13.79 20.49 -3.83
C LEU A 381 14.00 20.48 -2.31
N THR A 382 14.35 21.62 -1.73
CA THR A 382 14.51 21.78 -0.28
C THR A 382 13.19 21.49 0.43
N ALA A 383 12.09 22.11 -0.01
CA ALA A 383 10.75 21.91 0.53
C ALA A 383 10.26 20.46 0.31
N ALA A 384 10.57 19.85 -0.84
CA ALA A 384 10.22 18.44 -1.09
C ALA A 384 10.83 17.50 -0.03
N ASN A 385 12.05 17.75 0.40
CA ASN A 385 12.77 16.97 1.40
C ASN A 385 12.47 17.37 2.85
N ALA A 386 11.81 18.51 3.10
CA ALA A 386 11.47 19.04 4.41
C ALA A 386 10.27 18.29 5.04
N THR A 387 10.41 16.99 5.20
CA THR A 387 9.43 16.11 5.83
C THR A 387 10.11 14.91 6.48
N ASP A 388 9.49 14.38 7.53
CA ASP A 388 9.91 13.12 8.16
C ASP A 388 9.64 11.89 7.29
N TYR A 389 8.80 12.02 6.27
CA TYR A 389 8.42 10.95 5.35
C TYR A 389 9.34 10.88 4.13
N GLY A 390 9.24 9.77 3.39
CA GLY A 390 10.00 9.55 2.17
C GLY A 390 9.46 8.34 1.39
N LEU A 391 8.13 8.28 1.17
CA LEU A 391 7.51 7.17 0.46
C LEU A 391 7.64 7.36 -1.03
N ALA A 392 7.03 8.42 -1.57
CA ALA A 392 7.08 8.70 -2.99
C ALA A 392 7.15 10.21 -3.26
N ALA A 393 7.41 10.56 -4.51
CA ALA A 393 7.43 11.94 -5.01
C ALA A 393 7.11 11.96 -6.51
N SER A 394 6.65 13.11 -7.00
CA SER A 394 6.60 13.38 -8.45
C SER A 394 7.23 14.73 -8.79
N VAL A 395 7.79 14.82 -10.00
CA VAL A 395 8.43 16.04 -10.52
C VAL A 395 7.89 16.34 -11.91
N TRP A 396 7.45 17.56 -12.13
CA TRP A 396 6.92 18.06 -13.39
C TRP A 396 7.87 19.14 -13.94
N THR A 397 8.56 18.80 -15.03
CA THR A 397 9.58 19.60 -15.71
C THR A 397 10.01 18.91 -17.01
N THR A 398 11.12 19.32 -17.65
CA THR A 398 11.69 18.49 -18.72
C THR A 398 12.18 17.14 -18.18
N PRO A 399 12.14 16.06 -18.99
CA PRO A 399 12.55 14.73 -18.54
C PRO A 399 13.97 14.70 -17.93
N GLU A 400 14.94 15.31 -18.60
CA GLU A 400 16.34 15.32 -18.18
C GLU A 400 16.53 16.04 -16.84
N ARG A 401 15.82 17.15 -16.63
CA ARG A 401 15.86 17.90 -15.37
C ARG A 401 15.16 17.15 -14.27
N GLY A 402 14.05 16.48 -14.58
CA GLY A 402 13.31 15.63 -13.63
C GLY A 402 14.15 14.43 -13.17
N GLU A 403 14.83 13.73 -14.07
CA GLU A 403 15.73 12.63 -13.73
C GLU A 403 16.93 13.08 -12.87
N ALA A 404 17.49 14.27 -13.17
CA ALA A 404 18.54 14.84 -12.35
C ALA A 404 18.05 15.19 -10.94
N MET A 405 16.88 15.81 -10.82
CA MET A 405 16.27 16.15 -9.52
C MET A 405 15.88 14.91 -8.71
N ALA A 406 15.40 13.85 -9.35
CA ALA A 406 15.01 12.59 -8.68
C ALA A 406 16.14 11.99 -7.84
N ARG A 407 17.41 12.17 -8.22
CA ARG A 407 18.58 11.70 -7.48
C ARG A 407 18.79 12.41 -6.13
N HIS A 408 18.14 13.56 -5.95
CA HIS A 408 18.26 14.39 -4.75
C HIS A 408 16.99 14.38 -3.89
N ILE A 409 15.92 13.70 -4.33
CA ILE A 409 14.69 13.55 -3.56
C ILE A 409 14.82 12.33 -2.65
N ALA A 410 14.61 12.53 -1.36
CA ALA A 410 14.69 11.47 -0.35
C ALA A 410 13.35 10.69 -0.27
N ALA A 411 13.03 9.95 -1.33
CA ALA A 411 11.85 9.10 -1.42
C ALA A 411 12.21 7.74 -2.05
N GLY A 412 11.41 6.72 -1.75
CA GLY A 412 11.62 5.38 -2.31
C GLY A 412 11.14 5.23 -3.75
N GLN A 413 10.24 6.11 -4.20
CA GLN A 413 9.71 6.14 -5.56
C GLN A 413 9.68 7.58 -6.06
N VAL A 414 10.09 7.82 -7.31
CA VAL A 414 9.99 9.14 -7.95
C VAL A 414 9.44 8.98 -9.36
N SER A 415 8.36 9.69 -9.66
CA SER A 415 7.80 9.80 -11.01
C SER A 415 8.20 11.12 -11.65
N VAL A 416 8.61 11.11 -12.92
CA VAL A 416 8.83 12.32 -13.71
C VAL A 416 7.70 12.44 -14.73
N ASN A 417 7.00 13.58 -14.73
CA ASN A 417 5.86 13.89 -15.61
C ASN A 417 4.77 12.80 -15.62
N GLY A 418 4.45 12.25 -14.44
CA GLY A 418 3.48 11.18 -14.34
C GLY A 418 2.97 10.96 -12.91
N ILE A 419 1.91 10.16 -12.80
CA ILE A 419 1.35 9.78 -11.54
C ILE A 419 2.26 8.75 -10.84
N VAL A 420 2.46 8.90 -9.53
CA VAL A 420 3.05 7.84 -8.73
C VAL A 420 2.06 6.68 -8.60
N LYS A 421 2.49 5.49 -8.97
CA LYS A 421 1.68 4.27 -8.85
C LYS A 421 2.56 3.08 -8.51
N THR A 422 2.01 2.16 -7.73
CA THR A 422 2.63 0.85 -7.50
C THR A 422 2.43 -0.05 -8.71
N ASP A 423 3.48 -0.77 -9.09
CA ASP A 423 3.53 -1.66 -10.25
C ASP A 423 4.22 -2.98 -9.82
N PRO A 424 3.66 -4.16 -10.09
CA PRO A 424 4.25 -5.44 -9.68
C PRO A 424 5.70 -5.66 -10.15
N ARG A 425 6.11 -4.98 -11.21
CA ARG A 425 7.45 -5.08 -11.82
C ARG A 425 8.51 -4.23 -11.11
N LEU A 426 8.10 -3.19 -10.37
CA LEU A 426 8.98 -2.18 -9.79
C LEU A 426 8.94 -2.24 -8.26
N PRO A 427 10.09 -2.07 -7.57
CA PRO A 427 10.10 -2.05 -6.12
C PRO A 427 9.29 -0.86 -5.57
N SER A 428 8.50 -1.12 -4.56
CA SER A 428 7.75 -0.14 -3.78
C SER A 428 8.27 -0.12 -2.34
N GLY A 429 8.32 1.05 -1.74
CA GLY A 429 8.72 1.21 -0.34
C GLY A 429 9.35 2.55 -0.07
N GLY A 430 9.33 2.95 1.18
CA GLY A 430 9.80 4.24 1.64
C GLY A 430 11.20 4.22 2.27
N VAL A 431 11.61 5.43 2.65
CA VAL A 431 12.75 5.72 3.52
C VAL A 431 12.26 6.60 4.67
N LYS A 432 13.13 6.97 5.60
CA LYS A 432 12.78 7.77 6.78
C LYS A 432 11.61 7.12 7.56
N ARG A 433 10.59 7.90 7.97
CA ARG A 433 9.43 7.40 8.71
C ARG A 433 8.38 6.70 7.84
N SER A 434 8.60 6.63 6.53
CA SER A 434 7.75 5.85 5.63
C SER A 434 8.07 4.35 5.62
N GLY A 435 9.08 3.93 6.35
CA GLY A 435 9.37 2.52 6.59
C GLY A 435 10.69 2.04 6.04
N TYR A 436 10.83 0.73 5.95
CA TYR A 436 12.02 0.04 5.45
C TYR A 436 11.65 -1.33 4.85
N GLY A 437 12.61 -1.93 4.12
CA GLY A 437 12.35 -3.05 3.23
C GLY A 437 11.71 -2.59 1.93
N ARG A 438 11.35 -3.53 1.09
CA ARG A 438 10.65 -3.26 -0.17
C ARG A 438 9.55 -4.28 -0.39
N GLU A 439 8.51 -3.85 -1.06
CA GLU A 439 7.52 -4.74 -1.66
C GLU A 439 7.62 -4.62 -3.18
N LEU A 440 7.05 -5.58 -3.90
CA LEU A 440 7.01 -5.64 -5.35
C LEU A 440 8.40 -5.76 -6.04
N GLY A 441 8.34 -6.07 -7.32
CA GLY A 441 9.53 -6.31 -8.15
C GLY A 441 10.43 -7.43 -7.63
N PRO A 442 11.67 -7.50 -8.15
CA PRO A 442 12.65 -8.49 -7.71
C PRO A 442 13.18 -8.25 -6.29
N HIS A 443 13.00 -7.04 -5.75
CA HIS A 443 13.43 -6.72 -4.40
C HIS A 443 12.42 -7.24 -3.36
N GLY A 444 11.12 -7.06 -3.60
CA GLY A 444 10.08 -7.45 -2.65
C GLY A 444 10.02 -8.95 -2.39
N ILE A 445 10.22 -9.79 -3.40
CA ILE A 445 10.24 -11.24 -3.20
C ILE A 445 11.44 -11.69 -2.36
N LYS A 446 12.55 -10.95 -2.39
CA LYS A 446 13.78 -11.26 -1.63
C LYS A 446 13.69 -10.86 -0.15
N GLU A 447 12.71 -10.07 0.26
CA GLU A 447 12.51 -9.71 1.67
C GLU A 447 12.09 -10.90 2.56
N PHE A 448 11.49 -11.93 1.96
CA PHE A 448 10.98 -13.09 2.69
C PHE A 448 11.75 -14.37 2.37
N VAL A 449 13.05 -14.24 2.08
CA VAL A 449 13.95 -15.38 1.84
C VAL A 449 15.18 -15.32 2.73
N ASN A 450 15.70 -16.49 3.06
CA ASN A 450 17.05 -16.64 3.54
C ASN A 450 18.00 -16.61 2.32
N VAL A 451 18.79 -15.56 2.22
CA VAL A 451 19.88 -15.45 1.22
C VAL A 451 21.04 -16.28 1.73
N GLN A 452 21.14 -17.54 1.25
CA GLN A 452 22.08 -18.52 1.74
C GLN A 452 23.31 -18.62 0.83
N GLN A 453 24.49 -18.38 1.39
CA GLN A 453 25.76 -18.71 0.74
C GLN A 453 26.01 -20.21 0.79
N VAL A 454 26.39 -20.80 -0.34
CA VAL A 454 26.92 -22.16 -0.43
C VAL A 454 28.33 -22.13 -0.99
N TRP A 455 29.24 -22.71 -0.24
CA TRP A 455 30.65 -22.82 -0.60
C TRP A 455 31.04 -24.30 -0.66
N VAL A 456 31.43 -24.77 -1.84
CA VAL A 456 31.86 -26.17 -2.07
C VAL A 456 33.36 -26.20 -2.05
N GLY A 457 33.94 -26.87 -1.08
CA GLY A 457 35.38 -27.00 -0.87
C GLY A 457 36.10 -27.68 -2.04
N PRO A 458 37.45 -27.66 -2.06
CA PRO A 458 38.23 -28.36 -3.05
C PRO A 458 37.95 -29.87 -2.97
N ARG A 459 37.91 -30.53 -4.13
CA ARG A 459 37.86 -31.98 -4.17
C ARG A 459 39.07 -32.52 -3.38
N GLN A 460 38.81 -33.36 -2.36
CA GLN A 460 39.87 -34.12 -1.76
C GLN A 460 40.38 -35.09 -2.83
N GLY A 461 41.64 -34.94 -3.22
CA GLY A 461 42.32 -35.81 -4.19
C GLY A 461 42.48 -37.23 -3.69
#